data_bfae6da1d180eb0733948cded6e07763
#
_entry.id   bfae6da1d180eb0733948cded6e07763
#
_cell.length_a   1.000
_cell.length_b   1.000
_cell.length_c   1.000
_cell.angle_alpha   90.00
_cell.angle_beta   90.00
_cell.angle_gamma   90.00
#
_symmetry.space_group_name_H-M   'P 1'
#
loop_
_entity.id
_entity.type
_entity.pdbx_description
1 polymer ?
#
loop_
_entity_poly.entity_id
_entity_poly.type
_entity_poly.pdbx_seq_one_letter_code
_entity_poly.pdbx_strand_id
1 'polypeptide(L)'
;MVLIPKGKGEFRGIGLVEVIWKLLTLILHRRLTTIELHDVLHGFREGRGTGTATLEAKLLQQLAAMREEVLYVIFLDLTKAYDALDRSRTLEILKGYGVGERVRRILTVYWERKTMVAREGGYYGKGFKGERGVTQGDPISPTIFNVVVDAVVRHWLHLATQEAERRGERGREVRHQAALFYTDDGMLASSDSRWLQWAFTILVGLFDRVELKTNQRKR
;
A
#
# COMPACT_ATOMS: atom_id res chain seq x y z
N MET A 1 4.75 0.45 22.47
CA MET A 1 4.78 -0.56 21.38
C MET A 1 4.85 -1.94 22.02
N VAL A 2 3.98 -2.85 21.61
CA VAL A 2 3.96 -4.24 22.06
C VAL A 2 4.54 -5.10 20.94
N LEU A 3 5.42 -6.04 21.29
CA LEU A 3 6.02 -6.98 20.36
C LEU A 3 5.16 -8.26 20.30
N ILE A 4 4.68 -8.61 19.11
CA ILE A 4 3.91 -9.83 18.89
C ILE A 4 4.78 -10.80 18.08
N PRO A 5 4.99 -12.04 18.54
CA PRO A 5 5.77 -13.03 17.81
C PRO A 5 5.15 -13.33 16.43
N LYS A 6 5.98 -13.34 15.39
CA LYS A 6 5.59 -13.66 14.00
C LYS A 6 6.06 -15.07 13.59
N GLY A 7 6.76 -15.77 14.48
CA GLY A 7 7.44 -17.04 14.22
C GLY A 7 8.91 -16.84 13.79
N LYS A 8 9.72 -17.90 13.88
CA LYS A 8 11.15 -17.91 13.51
C LYS A 8 12.01 -16.83 14.18
N GLY A 9 11.63 -16.37 15.40
CA GLY A 9 12.36 -15.33 16.12
C GLY A 9 12.09 -13.90 15.64
N GLU A 10 11.17 -13.70 14.70
CA GLU A 10 10.74 -12.39 14.25
C GLU A 10 9.57 -11.86 15.10
N PHE A 11 9.53 -10.54 15.30
CA PHE A 11 8.48 -9.85 16.04
C PHE A 11 7.84 -8.77 15.17
N ARG A 12 6.52 -8.58 15.35
CA ARG A 12 5.78 -7.45 14.81
C ARG A 12 5.53 -6.45 15.93
N GLY A 13 5.97 -5.21 15.75
CA GLY A 13 5.70 -4.13 16.70
C GLY A 13 4.33 -3.50 16.46
N ILE A 14 3.41 -3.62 17.44
CA ILE A 14 2.14 -2.91 17.40
C ILE A 14 2.22 -1.70 18.32
N GLY A 15 1.98 -0.52 17.77
CA GLY A 15 1.96 0.73 18.50
C GLY A 15 0.63 0.91 19.24
N LEU A 16 0.67 1.00 20.55
CA LEU A 16 -0.45 1.49 21.33
C LEU A 16 -0.33 3.02 21.40
N VAL A 17 -1.18 3.71 20.66
CA VAL A 17 -1.19 5.17 20.61
C VAL A 17 -1.97 5.71 21.81
N GLU A 18 -1.43 6.73 22.48
CA GLU A 18 -2.13 7.43 23.58
C GLU A 18 -3.46 8.01 23.11
N VAL A 19 -4.43 8.06 24.02
CA VAL A 19 -5.83 8.40 23.71
C VAL A 19 -5.96 9.74 22.97
N ILE A 20 -5.24 10.78 23.42
CA ILE A 20 -5.31 12.12 22.80
C ILE A 20 -4.80 12.08 21.35
N TRP A 21 -3.66 11.44 21.14
CA TRP A 21 -3.10 11.27 19.79
C TRP A 21 -3.99 10.38 18.93
N LYS A 22 -4.58 9.33 19.48
CA LYS A 22 -5.51 8.47 18.78
C LYS A 22 -6.77 9.23 18.35
N LEU A 23 -7.32 10.11 19.18
CA LEU A 23 -8.45 10.96 18.78
C LEU A 23 -8.06 11.90 17.64
N LEU A 24 -6.89 12.53 17.72
CA LEU A 24 -6.39 13.38 16.63
C LEU A 24 -6.23 12.60 15.33
N THR A 25 -5.59 11.43 15.39
CA THR A 25 -5.36 10.60 14.19
C THR A 25 -6.66 10.04 13.61
N LEU A 26 -7.70 9.79 14.42
CA LEU A 26 -9.05 9.45 13.96
C LEU A 26 -9.72 10.60 13.22
N ILE A 27 -9.59 11.84 13.71
CA ILE A 27 -10.12 13.02 13.01
C ILE A 27 -9.42 13.20 11.66
N LEU A 28 -8.10 13.06 11.63
CA LEU A 28 -7.34 13.14 10.39
C LEU A 28 -7.68 12.00 9.45
N HIS A 29 -7.82 10.77 9.95
CA HIS A 29 -8.27 9.62 9.19
C HIS A 29 -9.59 9.92 8.46
N ARG A 30 -10.62 10.36 9.18
CA ARG A 30 -11.92 10.72 8.57
C ARG A 30 -11.81 11.78 7.47
N ARG A 31 -10.88 12.72 7.58
CA ARG A 31 -10.63 13.72 6.55
C ARG A 31 -9.92 13.13 5.33
N LEU A 32 -8.99 12.20 5.53
CA LEU A 32 -8.25 11.58 4.44
C LEU A 32 -9.05 10.47 3.74
N THR A 33 -10.05 9.86 4.38
CA THR A 33 -10.94 8.88 3.73
C THR A 33 -11.83 9.49 2.65
N THR A 34 -11.92 10.82 2.55
CA THR A 34 -12.59 11.49 1.42
C THR A 34 -11.76 11.50 0.14
N ILE A 35 -10.48 11.10 0.20
CA ILE A 35 -9.64 10.93 -0.98
C ILE A 35 -10.15 9.73 -1.76
N GLU A 36 -10.50 9.96 -3.02
CA GLU A 36 -10.92 8.89 -3.92
C GLU A 36 -9.70 8.06 -4.35
N LEU A 37 -9.64 6.82 -3.90
CA LEU A 37 -8.60 5.87 -4.25
C LEU A 37 -9.05 5.02 -5.44
N HIS A 38 -8.08 4.59 -6.26
CA HIS A 38 -8.32 3.72 -7.40
C HIS A 38 -8.95 2.38 -6.99
N ASP A 39 -9.79 1.81 -7.84
CA ASP A 39 -10.59 0.62 -7.54
C ASP A 39 -9.79 -0.66 -7.30
N VAL A 40 -8.57 -0.73 -7.75
CA VAL A 40 -7.68 -1.88 -7.53
C VAL A 40 -7.21 -2.03 -6.07
N LEU A 41 -7.43 -1.02 -5.21
CA LEU A 41 -7.08 -1.07 -3.80
C LEU A 41 -8.28 -1.54 -2.96
N HIS A 42 -8.12 -2.65 -2.25
CA HIS A 42 -9.18 -3.27 -1.43
C HIS A 42 -8.96 -3.15 0.08
N GLY A 43 -7.72 -2.97 0.53
CA GLY A 43 -7.40 -2.92 1.96
C GLY A 43 -7.86 -1.65 2.64
N PHE A 44 -8.43 -1.75 3.85
CA PHE A 44 -8.84 -0.64 4.71
C PHE A 44 -9.73 0.42 4.02
N ARG A 45 -10.61 0.00 3.12
CA ARG A 45 -11.60 0.85 2.46
C ARG A 45 -12.99 0.41 2.84
N GLU A 46 -13.88 1.38 3.00
CA GLU A 46 -15.30 1.13 3.23
C GLU A 46 -15.92 0.36 2.04
N GLY A 47 -16.71 -0.67 2.33
CA GLY A 47 -17.33 -1.52 1.33
C GLY A 47 -16.38 -2.50 0.61
N ARG A 48 -15.07 -2.51 0.95
CA ARG A 48 -14.06 -3.39 0.36
C ARG A 48 -13.31 -4.19 1.41
N GLY A 49 -12.79 -5.35 1.03
CA GLY A 49 -12.07 -6.22 1.95
C GLY A 49 -11.46 -7.42 1.23
N THR A 50 -10.96 -8.38 1.99
CA THR A 50 -10.41 -9.63 1.44
C THR A 50 -11.44 -10.39 0.61
N GLY A 51 -12.73 -10.36 1.00
CA GLY A 51 -13.82 -10.99 0.25
C GLY A 51 -13.99 -10.40 -1.14
N THR A 52 -13.99 -9.07 -1.29
CA THR A 52 -14.09 -8.39 -2.59
C THR A 52 -12.87 -8.64 -3.46
N ALA A 53 -11.66 -8.59 -2.88
CA ALA A 53 -10.43 -8.89 -3.61
C ALA A 53 -10.40 -10.36 -4.10
N THR A 54 -10.80 -11.30 -3.24
CA THR A 54 -10.86 -12.72 -3.61
C THR A 54 -11.91 -12.99 -4.69
N LEU A 55 -13.07 -12.32 -4.60
CA LEU A 55 -14.11 -12.45 -5.62
C LEU A 55 -13.62 -11.95 -6.98
N GLU A 56 -12.97 -10.80 -7.02
CA GLU A 56 -12.43 -10.23 -8.26
C GLU A 56 -11.34 -11.13 -8.86
N ALA A 57 -10.42 -11.66 -8.04
CA ALA A 57 -9.43 -12.63 -8.50
C ALA A 57 -10.06 -13.91 -9.09
N LYS A 58 -11.13 -14.44 -8.48
CA LYS A 58 -11.87 -15.60 -8.98
C LYS A 58 -12.60 -15.29 -10.29
N LEU A 59 -13.21 -14.11 -10.40
CA LEU A 59 -13.87 -13.68 -11.64
C LEU A 59 -12.87 -13.57 -12.78
N LEU A 60 -11.67 -13.04 -12.56
CA LEU A 60 -10.60 -12.99 -13.56
C LEU A 60 -10.21 -14.41 -14.02
N GLN A 61 -10.06 -15.33 -13.08
CA GLN A 61 -9.74 -16.74 -13.40
C GLN A 61 -10.86 -17.39 -14.22
N GLN A 62 -12.12 -17.17 -13.86
CA GLN A 62 -13.28 -17.70 -14.59
C GLN A 62 -13.38 -17.10 -16.00
N LEU A 63 -13.15 -15.80 -16.14
CA LEU A 63 -13.16 -15.14 -17.45
C LEU A 63 -12.08 -15.69 -18.38
N ALA A 64 -10.87 -15.92 -17.87
CA ALA A 64 -9.80 -16.54 -18.64
C ALA A 64 -10.18 -17.97 -19.07
N ALA A 65 -10.74 -18.77 -18.15
CA ALA A 65 -11.19 -20.13 -18.46
C ALA A 65 -12.31 -20.15 -19.52
N MET A 66 -13.29 -19.25 -19.44
CA MET A 66 -14.37 -19.12 -20.43
C MET A 66 -13.88 -18.71 -21.82
N ARG A 67 -12.75 -18.02 -21.89
CA ARG A 67 -12.12 -17.59 -23.15
C ARG A 67 -11.07 -18.56 -23.66
N GLU A 68 -10.84 -19.66 -22.93
CA GLU A 68 -9.76 -20.61 -23.21
C GLU A 68 -8.37 -19.94 -23.25
N GLU A 69 -8.19 -18.86 -22.47
CA GLU A 69 -6.94 -18.09 -22.40
C GLU A 69 -6.10 -18.53 -21.21
N VAL A 70 -4.78 -18.53 -21.37
CA VAL A 70 -3.85 -18.70 -20.24
C VAL A 70 -3.80 -17.42 -19.44
N LEU A 71 -4.02 -17.51 -18.11
CA LEU A 71 -3.85 -16.38 -17.21
C LEU A 71 -2.53 -16.51 -16.45
N TYR A 72 -1.61 -15.60 -16.73
CA TYR A 72 -0.36 -15.45 -15.97
C TYR A 72 -0.62 -14.54 -14.77
N VAL A 73 -0.10 -14.93 -13.60
CA VAL A 73 -0.30 -14.19 -12.35
C VAL A 73 1.03 -13.99 -11.65
N ILE A 74 1.28 -12.78 -11.16
CA ILE A 74 2.41 -12.44 -10.30
C ILE A 74 1.86 -11.94 -8.98
N PHE A 75 2.28 -12.55 -7.85
CA PHE A 75 2.03 -12.04 -6.52
C PHE A 75 3.20 -11.18 -6.07
N LEU A 76 2.86 -10.06 -5.43
CA LEU A 76 3.80 -9.07 -4.93
C LEU A 76 3.56 -8.91 -3.42
N ASP A 77 4.64 -8.86 -2.64
CA ASP A 77 4.64 -8.62 -1.20
C ASP A 77 5.63 -7.49 -0.91
N LEU A 78 5.20 -6.45 -0.20
CA LEU A 78 6.06 -5.33 0.16
C LEU A 78 6.73 -5.58 1.51
N THR A 79 8.05 -5.44 1.55
CA THR A 79 8.84 -5.72 2.75
C THR A 79 8.70 -4.58 3.76
N LYS A 80 8.22 -4.89 4.98
CA LYS A 80 8.09 -3.91 6.08
C LYS A 80 7.43 -2.60 5.64
N ALA A 81 6.39 -2.70 4.84
CA ALA A 81 5.78 -1.60 4.11
C ALA A 81 5.45 -0.37 4.98
N TYR A 82 4.89 -0.60 6.18
CA TYR A 82 4.56 0.48 7.12
C TYR A 82 5.81 1.15 7.70
N ASP A 83 6.85 0.39 8.00
CA ASP A 83 8.10 0.89 8.59
C ASP A 83 8.98 1.59 7.56
N ALA A 84 8.84 1.24 6.27
CA ALA A 84 9.67 1.73 5.18
C ALA A 84 9.22 3.09 4.63
N LEU A 85 7.97 3.51 4.84
CA LEU A 85 7.43 4.75 4.30
C LEU A 85 8.33 5.96 4.60
N ASP A 86 8.73 6.67 3.55
CA ASP A 86 9.38 7.97 3.68
C ASP A 86 8.34 9.05 3.98
N ARG A 87 8.47 9.73 5.12
CA ARG A 87 7.51 10.73 5.59
C ARG A 87 7.49 11.98 4.73
N SER A 88 8.64 12.42 4.24
CA SER A 88 8.74 13.60 3.39
C SER A 88 8.05 13.38 2.06
N ARG A 89 8.33 12.27 1.40
CA ARG A 89 7.66 11.88 0.16
C ARG A 89 6.16 11.64 0.36
N THR A 90 5.78 11.06 1.50
CA THR A 90 4.37 10.90 1.87
C THR A 90 3.65 12.25 1.95
N LEU A 91 4.26 13.28 2.56
CA LEU A 91 3.70 14.64 2.62
C LEU A 91 3.58 15.30 1.24
N GLU A 92 4.52 15.05 0.34
CA GLU A 92 4.46 15.53 -1.06
C GLU A 92 3.32 14.84 -1.83
N ILE A 93 3.19 13.53 -1.68
CA ILE A 93 2.08 12.75 -2.27
C ILE A 93 0.74 13.29 -1.75
N LEU A 94 0.58 13.45 -0.43
CA LEU A 94 -0.63 14.01 0.18
C LEU A 94 -0.94 15.42 -0.36
N LYS A 95 0.08 16.25 -0.63
CA LYS A 95 -0.08 17.54 -1.28
C LYS A 95 -0.66 17.37 -2.69
N GLY A 96 -0.16 16.42 -3.46
CA GLY A 96 -0.68 16.08 -4.79
C GLY A 96 -2.15 15.67 -4.80
N TYR A 97 -2.62 15.04 -3.72
CA TYR A 97 -4.04 14.70 -3.50
C TYR A 97 -4.89 15.86 -2.93
N GLY A 98 -4.35 17.08 -2.88
CA GLY A 98 -5.09 18.25 -2.39
C GLY A 98 -5.17 18.35 -0.87
N VAL A 99 -4.42 17.55 -0.11
CA VAL A 99 -4.40 17.65 1.34
C VAL A 99 -3.77 18.97 1.76
N GLY A 100 -4.56 19.82 2.41
CA GLY A 100 -4.17 21.17 2.79
C GLY A 100 -2.94 21.20 3.72
N GLU A 101 -2.18 22.31 3.67
CA GLU A 101 -0.95 22.49 4.43
C GLU A 101 -1.14 22.30 5.95
N ARG A 102 -2.27 22.75 6.49
CA ARG A 102 -2.57 22.60 7.93
C ARG A 102 -2.58 21.13 8.37
N VAL A 103 -3.19 20.25 7.58
CA VAL A 103 -3.24 18.81 7.88
C VAL A 103 -1.85 18.21 7.79
N ARG A 104 -1.10 18.52 6.74
CA ARG A 104 0.26 18.03 6.53
C ARG A 104 1.21 18.48 7.65
N ARG A 105 1.09 19.74 8.10
CA ARG A 105 1.85 20.26 9.24
C ARG A 105 1.51 19.53 10.55
N ILE A 106 0.24 19.23 10.80
CA ILE A 106 -0.17 18.45 11.98
C ILE A 106 0.47 17.05 11.94
N LEU A 107 0.48 16.38 10.78
CA LEU A 107 1.14 15.08 10.61
C LEU A 107 2.64 15.16 10.87
N THR A 108 3.32 16.20 10.36
CA THR A 108 4.74 16.43 10.61
C THR A 108 5.03 16.53 12.11
N VAL A 109 4.30 17.43 12.81
CA VAL A 109 4.46 17.62 14.27
C VAL A 109 4.17 16.32 15.03
N TYR A 110 3.15 15.58 14.62
CA TYR A 110 2.81 14.29 15.22
C TYR A 110 3.97 13.30 15.10
N TRP A 111 4.55 13.14 13.92
CA TRP A 111 5.66 12.21 13.69
C TRP A 111 6.94 12.63 14.41
N GLU A 112 7.26 13.91 14.45
CA GLU A 112 8.46 14.45 15.12
C GLU A 112 8.41 14.34 16.64
N ARG A 113 7.22 14.58 17.23
CA ARG A 113 7.03 14.52 18.68
C ARG A 113 6.82 13.12 19.22
N LYS A 114 6.53 12.16 18.36
CA LYS A 114 6.24 10.79 18.77
C LYS A 114 7.48 10.09 19.29
N THR A 115 7.40 9.66 20.56
CA THR A 115 8.38 8.76 21.18
C THR A 115 7.74 7.40 21.39
N MET A 116 8.40 6.35 21.00
CA MET A 116 7.95 4.97 21.17
C MET A 116 8.74 4.31 22.31
N VAL A 117 8.05 3.49 23.10
CA VAL A 117 8.64 2.69 24.18
C VAL A 117 8.25 1.24 23.93
N ALA A 118 9.22 0.34 23.87
CA ALA A 118 8.95 -1.10 23.81
C ALA A 118 8.44 -1.57 25.17
N ARG A 119 7.44 -2.46 25.20
CA ARG A 119 6.92 -3.08 26.41
C ARG A 119 6.88 -4.59 26.21
N GLU A 120 7.47 -5.30 27.15
CA GLU A 120 7.48 -6.76 27.19
C GLU A 120 7.40 -7.23 28.65
N GLY A 121 6.50 -8.18 28.96
CA GLY A 121 6.38 -8.77 30.30
C GLY A 121 6.18 -7.78 31.44
N GLY A 122 5.60 -6.59 31.19
CA GLY A 122 5.44 -5.54 32.20
C GLY A 122 6.61 -4.57 32.29
N TYR A 123 7.74 -4.85 31.68
CA TYR A 123 8.91 -3.97 31.61
C TYR A 123 8.81 -2.96 30.48
N TYR A 124 9.35 -1.77 30.71
CA TYR A 124 9.41 -0.69 29.71
C TYR A 124 10.86 -0.47 29.31
N GLY A 125 11.12 -0.53 28.00
CA GLY A 125 12.41 -0.20 27.43
C GLY A 125 12.67 1.31 27.41
N LYS A 126 13.86 1.69 26.95
CA LYS A 126 14.21 3.09 26.69
C LYS A 126 13.37 3.67 25.54
N GLY A 127 12.93 4.91 25.68
CA GLY A 127 12.22 5.62 24.62
C GLY A 127 13.11 5.84 23.39
N PHE A 128 12.52 5.64 22.19
CA PHE A 128 13.19 5.88 20.92
C PHE A 128 12.26 6.59 19.94
N LYS A 129 12.82 7.30 18.98
CA LYS A 129 12.08 7.94 17.89
C LYS A 129 12.23 7.14 16.62
N GLY A 130 11.13 6.90 15.93
CA GLY A 130 11.16 6.36 14.59
C GLY A 130 11.39 7.49 13.58
N GLU A 131 12.44 7.41 12.79
CA GLU A 131 12.77 8.42 11.77
C GLU A 131 11.90 8.26 10.53
N ARG A 132 11.40 7.06 10.27
CA ARG A 132 10.63 6.65 9.08
C ARG A 132 9.35 5.93 9.48
N GLY A 133 8.55 5.69 8.49
CA GLY A 133 7.38 4.83 8.60
C GLY A 133 6.20 5.45 9.33
N VAL A 134 5.11 4.69 9.28
CA VAL A 134 3.87 4.92 10.01
C VAL A 134 3.63 3.78 10.99
N THR A 135 2.95 4.04 12.09
CA THR A 135 2.85 3.06 13.18
C THR A 135 1.74 2.06 12.91
N GLN A 136 2.07 0.77 12.95
CA GLN A 136 1.05 -0.28 13.00
C GLN A 136 0.22 -0.14 14.28
N GLY A 137 -1.11 -0.06 14.15
CA GLY A 137 -2.05 0.18 15.25
C GLY A 137 -2.52 1.63 15.40
N ASP A 138 -1.98 2.55 14.63
CA ASP A 138 -2.47 3.93 14.53
C ASP A 138 -3.58 4.00 13.46
N PRO A 139 -4.77 4.53 13.78
CA PRO A 139 -5.91 4.58 12.87
C PRO A 139 -5.65 5.25 11.51
N ILE A 140 -4.75 6.24 11.46
CA ILE A 140 -4.43 6.97 10.22
C ILE A 140 -3.45 6.22 9.31
N SER A 141 -2.65 5.31 9.87
CA SER A 141 -1.56 4.65 9.14
C SER A 141 -2.02 3.88 7.90
N PRO A 142 -3.11 3.09 7.94
CA PRO A 142 -3.62 2.41 6.76
C PRO A 142 -4.03 3.37 5.65
N THR A 143 -4.67 4.49 6.00
CA THR A 143 -5.12 5.49 5.02
C THR A 143 -3.95 6.17 4.34
N ILE A 144 -2.94 6.58 5.10
CA ILE A 144 -1.70 7.17 4.55
C ILE A 144 -1.02 6.16 3.62
N PHE A 145 -0.90 4.91 4.05
CA PHE A 145 -0.29 3.86 3.24
C PHE A 145 -1.05 3.66 1.92
N ASN A 146 -2.37 3.57 1.97
CA ASN A 146 -3.20 3.43 0.77
C ASN A 146 -3.04 4.61 -0.20
N VAL A 147 -2.96 5.85 0.29
CA VAL A 147 -2.72 7.03 -0.57
C VAL A 147 -1.37 6.94 -1.28
N VAL A 148 -0.33 6.47 -0.60
CA VAL A 148 0.99 6.29 -1.22
C VAL A 148 0.95 5.18 -2.27
N VAL A 149 0.33 4.05 -1.98
CA VAL A 149 0.17 2.95 -2.94
C VAL A 149 -0.68 3.40 -4.13
N ASP A 150 -1.76 4.15 -3.89
CA ASP A 150 -2.62 4.69 -4.94
C ASP A 150 -1.85 5.60 -5.90
N ALA A 151 -1.00 6.47 -5.39
CA ALA A 151 -0.15 7.34 -6.22
C ALA A 151 0.78 6.53 -7.13
N VAL A 152 1.39 5.47 -6.60
CA VAL A 152 2.25 4.56 -7.37
C VAL A 152 1.43 3.83 -8.43
N VAL A 153 0.27 3.28 -8.06
CA VAL A 153 -0.60 2.52 -8.96
C VAL A 153 -1.17 3.40 -10.07
N ARG A 154 -1.64 4.62 -9.77
CA ARG A 154 -2.12 5.56 -10.81
C ARG A 154 -1.02 5.91 -11.80
N HIS A 155 0.20 6.17 -11.33
CA HIS A 155 1.32 6.44 -12.21
C HIS A 155 1.69 5.23 -13.05
N TRP A 156 1.71 4.05 -12.46
CA TRP A 156 1.92 2.78 -13.16
C TRP A 156 0.88 2.52 -14.25
N LEU A 157 -0.41 2.69 -13.95
CA LEU A 157 -1.49 2.54 -14.93
C LEU A 157 -1.36 3.54 -16.08
N HIS A 158 -0.96 4.78 -15.81
CA HIS A 158 -0.70 5.77 -16.84
C HIS A 158 0.43 5.33 -17.78
N LEU A 159 1.55 4.83 -17.25
CA LEU A 159 2.65 4.30 -18.06
C LEU A 159 2.24 3.05 -18.84
N ALA A 160 1.43 2.17 -18.25
CA ALA A 160 0.89 0.99 -18.91
C ALA A 160 0.00 1.37 -20.10
N THR A 161 -0.86 2.38 -19.94
CA THR A 161 -1.70 2.89 -21.04
C THR A 161 -0.86 3.47 -22.17
N GLN A 162 0.15 4.29 -21.85
CA GLN A 162 1.06 4.86 -22.86
C GLN A 162 1.81 3.77 -23.64
N GLU A 163 2.29 2.72 -22.97
CA GLU A 163 2.99 1.63 -23.62
C GLU A 163 2.07 0.78 -24.50
N ALA A 164 0.82 0.54 -24.08
CA ALA A 164 -0.18 -0.13 -24.91
C ALA A 164 -0.48 0.66 -26.21
N GLU A 165 -0.64 1.98 -26.08
CA GLU A 165 -0.81 2.87 -27.25
C GLU A 165 0.38 2.84 -28.18
N ARG A 166 1.61 2.84 -27.66
CA ARG A 166 2.86 2.75 -28.42
C ARG A 166 2.98 1.45 -29.21
N ARG A 167 2.49 0.34 -28.65
CA ARG A 167 2.46 -0.97 -29.31
C ARG A 167 1.36 -1.10 -30.35
N GLY A 168 0.51 -0.09 -30.52
CA GLY A 168 -0.64 -0.13 -31.44
C GLY A 168 -1.84 -0.93 -30.90
N GLU A 169 -1.82 -1.30 -29.64
CA GLU A 169 -2.82 -2.13 -28.97
C GLU A 169 -3.92 -1.25 -28.37
N ARG A 170 -4.60 -0.48 -29.23
CA ARG A 170 -5.68 0.42 -28.78
C ARG A 170 -6.78 -0.36 -28.07
N GLY A 171 -6.79 -0.32 -26.76
CA GLY A 171 -7.93 -0.67 -25.91
C GLY A 171 -8.18 -2.16 -25.68
N ARG A 172 -7.42 -3.10 -26.30
CA ARG A 172 -7.59 -4.55 -26.05
C ARG A 172 -6.83 -5.03 -24.82
N GLU A 173 -5.59 -4.63 -24.62
CA GLU A 173 -4.73 -5.22 -23.59
C GLU A 173 -4.82 -4.56 -22.22
N VAL A 174 -5.16 -3.28 -22.12
CA VAL A 174 -5.47 -2.68 -20.84
C VAL A 174 -6.67 -3.37 -20.17
N ARG A 175 -7.57 -4.00 -20.96
CA ARG A 175 -8.69 -4.81 -20.45
C ARG A 175 -8.26 -6.20 -19.95
N HIS A 176 -7.10 -6.71 -20.37
CA HIS A 176 -6.58 -8.01 -19.94
C HIS A 176 -5.57 -7.90 -18.80
N GLN A 177 -5.26 -6.69 -18.36
CA GLN A 177 -4.39 -6.46 -17.22
C GLN A 177 -5.27 -6.19 -16.00
N ALA A 178 -5.17 -7.06 -15.02
CA ALA A 178 -5.78 -6.86 -13.72
C ALA A 178 -4.69 -6.60 -12.67
N ALA A 179 -4.98 -5.69 -11.76
CA ALA A 179 -4.17 -5.44 -10.59
C ALA A 179 -5.09 -5.38 -9.37
N LEU A 180 -4.72 -6.06 -8.31
CA LEU A 180 -5.43 -6.06 -7.05
C LEU A 180 -4.43 -5.80 -5.94
N PHE A 181 -4.73 -4.87 -5.04
CA PHE A 181 -3.89 -4.58 -3.88
C PHE A 181 -4.71 -4.69 -2.60
N TYR A 182 -4.20 -5.46 -1.67
CA TYR A 182 -4.70 -5.53 -0.31
C TYR A 182 -3.59 -5.18 0.65
N THR A 183 -3.49 -3.90 1.02
CA THR A 183 -2.39 -3.32 1.79
C THR A 183 -1.01 -3.54 1.12
N ASP A 184 -0.17 -4.34 1.76
CA ASP A 184 1.19 -4.69 1.33
C ASP A 184 1.24 -5.86 0.33
N ASP A 185 0.15 -6.61 0.19
CA ASP A 185 0.03 -7.68 -0.78
C ASP A 185 -0.57 -7.17 -2.11
N GLY A 186 0.02 -7.56 -3.23
CA GLY A 186 -0.45 -7.24 -4.56
C GLY A 186 -0.56 -8.47 -5.46
N MET A 187 -1.46 -8.42 -6.43
CA MET A 187 -1.59 -9.39 -7.49
C MET A 187 -1.67 -8.66 -8.82
N LEU A 188 -0.85 -9.07 -9.78
CA LEU A 188 -0.96 -8.67 -11.18
C LEU A 188 -1.33 -9.89 -12.02
N ALA A 189 -2.20 -9.72 -12.99
CA ALA A 189 -2.60 -10.78 -13.90
C ALA A 189 -2.69 -10.26 -15.34
N SER A 190 -2.31 -11.10 -16.32
CA SER A 190 -2.44 -10.82 -17.74
C SER A 190 -2.48 -12.11 -18.54
N SER A 191 -3.10 -12.09 -19.72
CA SER A 191 -3.00 -13.18 -20.71
C SER A 191 -1.68 -13.15 -21.49
N ASP A 192 -0.92 -12.04 -21.44
CA ASP A 192 0.40 -11.90 -22.05
C ASP A 192 1.50 -11.89 -20.98
N SER A 193 2.33 -12.94 -20.98
CA SER A 193 3.44 -13.09 -20.04
C SER A 193 4.53 -12.02 -20.20
N ARG A 194 4.80 -11.55 -21.44
CA ARG A 194 5.82 -10.53 -21.71
C ARG A 194 5.36 -9.16 -21.24
N TRP A 195 4.08 -8.86 -21.49
CA TRP A 195 3.44 -7.66 -20.95
C TRP A 195 3.45 -7.66 -19.43
N LEU A 196 3.04 -8.77 -18.80
CA LEU A 196 3.02 -8.90 -17.35
C LEU A 196 4.40 -8.69 -16.73
N GLN A 197 5.45 -9.27 -17.34
CA GLN A 197 6.83 -9.09 -16.87
C GLN A 197 7.29 -7.63 -16.98
N TRP A 198 6.99 -6.96 -18.09
CA TRP A 198 7.27 -5.54 -18.27
C TRP A 198 6.53 -4.70 -17.24
N ALA A 199 5.22 -4.88 -17.10
CA ALA A 199 4.35 -4.17 -16.19
C ALA A 199 4.80 -4.33 -14.72
N PHE A 200 5.18 -5.55 -14.34
CA PHE A 200 5.75 -5.84 -13.02
C PHE A 200 7.07 -5.11 -12.79
N THR A 201 7.98 -5.12 -13.76
CA THR A 201 9.29 -4.44 -13.66
C THR A 201 9.11 -2.94 -13.44
N ILE A 202 8.20 -2.30 -14.17
CA ILE A 202 7.89 -0.88 -14.00
C ILE A 202 7.29 -0.62 -12.63
N LEU A 203 6.34 -1.44 -12.18
CA LEU A 203 5.70 -1.28 -10.87
C LEU A 203 6.72 -1.37 -9.73
N VAL A 204 7.61 -2.37 -9.75
CA VAL A 204 8.69 -2.53 -8.77
C VAL A 204 9.58 -1.28 -8.75
N GLY A 205 9.99 -0.78 -9.91
CA GLY A 205 10.80 0.45 -10.01
C GLY A 205 10.08 1.69 -9.45
N LEU A 206 8.76 1.78 -9.59
CA LEU A 206 7.96 2.86 -9.00
C LEU A 206 7.83 2.73 -7.48
N PHE A 207 7.64 1.52 -6.95
CA PHE A 207 7.69 1.29 -5.50
C PHE A 207 9.06 1.62 -4.92
N ASP A 208 10.15 1.27 -5.59
CA ASP A 208 11.52 1.63 -5.16
C ASP A 208 11.72 3.15 -5.08
N ARG A 209 11.11 3.94 -5.97
CA ARG A 209 11.16 5.42 -5.93
C ARG A 209 10.51 6.01 -4.68
N VAL A 210 9.54 5.34 -4.08
CA VAL A 210 8.91 5.72 -2.81
C VAL A 210 9.46 4.91 -1.62
N GLU A 211 10.58 4.21 -1.84
CA GLU A 211 11.31 3.40 -0.86
C GLU A 211 10.53 2.20 -0.30
N LEU A 212 9.48 1.78 -1.00
CA LEU A 212 8.76 0.55 -0.74
C LEU A 212 9.39 -0.59 -1.53
N LYS A 213 10.07 -1.50 -0.85
CA LYS A 213 10.77 -2.61 -1.50
C LYS A 213 9.94 -3.87 -1.56
N THR A 214 9.96 -4.52 -2.72
CA THR A 214 9.32 -5.81 -2.92
C THR A 214 10.14 -6.95 -2.32
N ASN A 215 9.47 -7.94 -1.75
CA ASN A 215 10.10 -9.13 -1.21
C ASN A 215 10.40 -10.13 -2.33
N GLN A 216 11.67 -10.20 -2.77
CA GLN A 216 12.11 -11.11 -3.83
C GLN A 216 12.27 -12.57 -3.38
N ARG A 217 12.11 -12.89 -2.09
CA ARG A 217 12.34 -14.24 -1.54
C ARG A 217 11.13 -15.18 -1.61
N LYS A 218 9.97 -14.67 -1.94
CA LYS A 218 8.76 -15.47 -2.17
C LYS A 218 8.57 -15.74 -3.67
N ARG A 219 9.48 -16.53 -4.24
CA ARG A 219 9.30 -17.18 -5.54
C ARG A 219 8.77 -18.58 -5.33
#